data_b1371c72788fa7e129a10f382d015b83
#
_entry.id   b1371c72788fa7e129a10f382d015b83
#
_cell.length_a   1.000
_cell.length_b   1.000
_cell.length_c   1.000
_cell.angle_alpha   90.00
_cell.angle_beta   90.00
_cell.angle_gamma   90.00
#
_symmetry.space_group_name_H-M   'P 1'
#
loop_
_entity.id
_entity.type
_entity.pdbx_description
1 polymer ?
#
loop_
_entity_poly.entity_id
_entity_poly.type
_entity_poly.pdbx_seq_one_letter_code
_entity_poly.pdbx_strand_id
1 'polypeptide(L)'
;MHNRTFLSIIENIEPGVVVLNGDLTVSHINRAFLLMFSHFEQERLFRGSVLDFHGEGERSRMTELLRLTREANRQVPLSLKIIRHDGVDCFFLIKLVPLVDRNGADEKVCVLFYDITPFISAERKLTRVPVTAGDEIHLLKPEEIVYLKADNIYSRIFTEDREYHCDLSLGAIEKRLDRELFYRIHRSYLVNISRVRKVQRDRSECSVETGKSEIRLPISRSKLQDFLVEIGLK
;
A
#
# COMPACT_ATOMS: atom_id res chain seq x y z
N MET A 1 -10.46 13.43 20.86
CA MET A 1 -10.87 12.45 19.83
C MET A 1 -9.92 11.28 19.93
N HIS A 2 -10.44 10.08 20.25
CA HIS A 2 -9.60 8.90 20.48
C HIS A 2 -8.87 8.53 19.21
N ASN A 3 -7.56 8.52 19.32
CA ASN A 3 -6.68 7.96 18.30
C ASN A 3 -6.96 6.44 18.26
N ARG A 4 -7.94 6.01 17.43
CA ARG A 4 -8.12 4.59 17.17
C ARG A 4 -6.87 4.15 16.47
N THR A 5 -5.99 3.45 17.18
CA THR A 5 -4.83 2.82 16.59
C THR A 5 -5.29 1.94 15.45
N PHE A 6 -4.52 1.87 14.37
CA PHE A 6 -4.81 1.00 13.22
C PHE A 6 -5.11 -0.44 13.64
N LEU A 7 -4.45 -0.94 14.69
CA LEU A 7 -4.73 -2.23 15.31
C LEU A 7 -6.20 -2.35 15.74
N SER A 8 -6.79 -1.33 16.35
CA SER A 8 -8.20 -1.37 16.77
C SER A 8 -9.18 -1.37 15.59
N ILE A 9 -8.75 -0.92 14.40
CA ILE A 9 -9.55 -1.04 13.18
C ILE A 9 -9.52 -2.48 12.69
N ILE A 10 -8.35 -3.10 12.61
CA ILE A 10 -8.19 -4.50 12.16
C ILE A 10 -8.91 -5.47 13.11
N GLU A 11 -8.87 -5.25 14.42
CA GLU A 11 -9.55 -6.09 15.41
C GLU A 11 -11.07 -6.13 15.23
N ASN A 12 -11.66 -5.13 14.57
CA ASN A 12 -13.10 -5.02 14.34
C ASN A 12 -13.53 -5.37 12.90
N ILE A 13 -12.59 -5.77 12.03
CA ILE A 13 -12.91 -6.21 10.67
C ILE A 13 -12.93 -7.74 10.64
N GLU A 14 -14.03 -8.31 10.16
CA GLU A 14 -14.08 -9.74 9.87
C GLU A 14 -13.18 -10.05 8.67
N PRO A 15 -12.08 -10.83 8.83
CA PRO A 15 -11.20 -11.12 7.72
C PRO A 15 -11.80 -12.13 6.75
N GLY A 16 -11.57 -11.94 5.46
CA GLY A 16 -11.67 -13.00 4.49
C GLY A 16 -10.59 -14.05 4.77
N VAL A 17 -10.97 -15.32 4.86
CA VAL A 17 -10.06 -16.42 5.19
C VAL A 17 -9.96 -17.38 4.03
N VAL A 18 -8.74 -17.69 3.61
CA VAL A 18 -8.43 -18.76 2.65
C VAL A 18 -7.39 -19.68 3.29
N VAL A 19 -7.64 -20.99 3.29
CA VAL A 19 -6.66 -21.97 3.73
C VAL A 19 -6.11 -22.71 2.51
N LEU A 20 -4.80 -22.72 2.38
CA LEU A 20 -4.07 -23.35 1.29
C LEU A 20 -3.41 -24.63 1.78
N ASN A 21 -3.51 -25.68 0.98
CA ASN A 21 -2.76 -26.93 1.14
C ASN A 21 -1.27 -26.75 0.77
N GLY A 22 -0.45 -27.75 1.02
CA GLY A 22 0.96 -27.77 0.66
C GLY A 22 1.25 -27.56 -0.83
N ASP A 23 0.38 -28.02 -1.70
CA ASP A 23 0.44 -27.83 -3.16
C ASP A 23 -0.16 -26.51 -3.65
N LEU A 24 -0.52 -25.60 -2.74
CA LEU A 24 -1.12 -24.31 -3.01
C LEU A 24 -2.55 -24.37 -3.60
N THR A 25 -3.20 -25.49 -3.51
CA THR A 25 -4.64 -25.59 -3.78
C THR A 25 -5.44 -25.05 -2.60
N VAL A 26 -6.65 -24.54 -2.88
CA VAL A 26 -7.53 -24.00 -1.85
C VAL A 26 -8.23 -25.14 -1.14
N SER A 27 -8.06 -25.21 0.18
CA SER A 27 -8.73 -26.23 1.02
C SER A 27 -9.98 -25.68 1.71
N HIS A 28 -10.00 -24.38 2.04
CA HIS A 28 -11.13 -23.75 2.71
C HIS A 28 -11.21 -22.26 2.40
N ILE A 29 -12.43 -21.75 2.36
CA ILE A 29 -12.74 -20.31 2.22
C ILE A 29 -13.89 -19.97 3.16
N ASN A 30 -13.82 -18.83 3.86
CA ASN A 30 -14.96 -18.36 4.67
C ASN A 30 -15.92 -17.48 3.86
N ARG A 31 -17.08 -17.22 4.45
CA ARG A 31 -18.11 -16.37 3.85
C ARG A 31 -17.64 -14.94 3.59
N ALA A 32 -16.83 -14.37 4.50
CA ALA A 32 -16.33 -13.00 4.35
C ALA A 32 -15.46 -12.86 3.10
N PHE A 33 -14.59 -13.83 2.81
CA PHE A 33 -13.82 -13.84 1.56
C PHE A 33 -14.71 -13.88 0.32
N LEU A 34 -15.75 -14.73 0.32
CA LEU A 34 -16.67 -14.81 -0.81
C LEU A 34 -17.45 -13.52 -1.06
N LEU A 35 -17.74 -12.77 -0.02
CA LEU A 35 -18.39 -11.45 -0.13
C LEU A 35 -17.42 -10.39 -0.68
N MET A 36 -16.16 -10.39 -0.22
CA MET A 36 -15.12 -9.47 -0.70
C MET A 36 -14.80 -9.69 -2.19
N PHE A 37 -14.83 -10.96 -2.62
CA PHE A 37 -14.45 -11.39 -3.96
C PHE A 37 -15.62 -12.07 -4.70
N SER A 38 -16.82 -11.49 -4.59
CA SER A 38 -18.06 -12.05 -5.18
C SER A 38 -18.04 -12.21 -6.70
N HIS A 39 -17.10 -11.56 -7.40
CA HIS A 39 -16.90 -11.67 -8.83
C HIS A 39 -16.11 -12.91 -9.27
N PHE A 40 -15.45 -13.61 -8.33
CA PHE A 40 -14.78 -14.87 -8.66
C PHE A 40 -15.78 -16.04 -8.67
N GLU A 41 -15.70 -16.86 -9.71
CA GLU A 41 -16.45 -18.12 -9.75
C GLU A 41 -15.90 -19.06 -8.67
N GLN A 42 -16.73 -19.41 -7.70
CA GLN A 42 -16.33 -20.25 -6.55
C GLN A 42 -15.74 -21.58 -6.99
N GLU A 43 -16.32 -22.22 -8.02
CA GLU A 43 -15.81 -23.48 -8.54
C GLU A 43 -14.36 -23.39 -9.04
N ARG A 44 -14.01 -22.26 -9.62
CA ARG A 44 -12.68 -22.02 -10.15
C ARG A 44 -11.63 -21.87 -9.03
N LEU A 45 -12.04 -21.34 -7.87
CA LEU A 45 -11.16 -21.20 -6.70
C LEU A 45 -10.69 -22.53 -6.13
N PHE A 46 -11.51 -23.59 -6.24
CA PHE A 46 -11.20 -24.92 -5.69
C PHE A 46 -10.58 -25.90 -6.72
N ARG A 47 -10.54 -25.52 -8.02
CA ARG A 47 -10.07 -26.45 -9.08
C ARG A 47 -8.57 -26.34 -9.39
N GLY A 48 -7.90 -25.26 -8.96
CA GLY A 48 -6.51 -24.98 -9.34
C GLY A 48 -5.68 -24.45 -8.19
N SER A 49 -4.44 -24.12 -8.50
CA SER A 49 -3.54 -23.44 -7.57
C SER A 49 -3.90 -21.96 -7.47
N VAL A 50 -3.72 -21.36 -6.29
CA VAL A 50 -3.84 -19.91 -6.12
C VAL A 50 -2.90 -19.14 -7.05
N LEU A 51 -1.83 -19.77 -7.52
CA LEU A 51 -0.89 -19.17 -8.48
C LEU A 51 -1.53 -18.92 -9.84
N ASP A 52 -2.61 -19.65 -10.20
CA ASP A 52 -3.30 -19.48 -11.49
C ASP A 52 -4.05 -18.15 -11.60
N PHE A 53 -4.29 -17.49 -10.46
CA PHE A 53 -4.90 -16.15 -10.38
C PHE A 53 -3.88 -15.02 -10.46
N HIS A 54 -2.58 -15.33 -10.57
CA HIS A 54 -1.48 -14.36 -10.58
C HIS A 54 -0.74 -14.38 -11.92
N GLY A 55 -0.30 -13.19 -12.37
CA GLY A 55 0.58 -13.08 -13.53
C GLY A 55 1.95 -13.71 -13.29
N GLU A 56 2.68 -14.06 -14.36
CA GLU A 56 3.96 -14.77 -14.26
C GLU A 56 4.98 -14.11 -13.32
N GLY A 57 5.11 -12.78 -13.36
CA GLY A 57 6.03 -12.04 -12.49
C GLY A 57 5.64 -12.06 -11.00
N GLU A 58 4.35 -12.25 -10.70
CA GLU A 58 3.86 -12.30 -9.33
C GLU A 58 3.88 -13.72 -8.75
N ARG A 59 3.78 -14.75 -9.60
CA ARG A 59 3.81 -16.15 -9.19
C ARG A 59 5.09 -16.50 -8.42
N SER A 60 6.25 -16.11 -8.94
CA SER A 60 7.55 -16.40 -8.30
C SER A 60 7.64 -15.73 -6.92
N ARG A 61 7.17 -14.48 -6.80
CA ARG A 61 7.15 -13.77 -5.53
C ARG A 61 6.18 -14.39 -4.52
N MET A 62 5.00 -14.80 -4.98
CA MET A 62 4.01 -15.46 -4.14
C MET A 62 4.52 -16.80 -3.64
N THR A 63 5.10 -17.62 -4.52
CA THR A 63 5.70 -18.89 -4.16
C THR A 63 6.78 -18.72 -3.10
N GLU A 64 7.65 -17.73 -3.26
CA GLU A 64 8.72 -17.46 -2.30
C GLU A 64 8.16 -17.00 -0.94
N LEU A 65 7.18 -16.11 -0.91
CA LEU A 65 6.52 -15.68 0.32
C LEU A 65 5.86 -16.85 1.07
N LEU A 66 5.18 -17.73 0.35
CA LEU A 66 4.53 -18.90 0.92
C LEU A 66 5.57 -19.92 1.44
N ARG A 67 6.68 -20.10 0.72
CA ARG A 67 7.81 -20.94 1.16
C ARG A 67 8.42 -20.38 2.46
N LEU A 68 8.73 -19.09 2.51
CA LEU A 68 9.28 -18.44 3.69
C LEU A 68 8.33 -18.53 4.89
N THR A 69 7.02 -18.41 4.67
CA THR A 69 6.02 -18.56 5.72
C THR A 69 6.06 -19.94 6.36
N ARG A 70 6.21 -20.99 5.53
CA ARG A 70 6.27 -22.39 5.99
C ARG A 70 7.59 -22.68 6.72
N GLU A 71 8.73 -22.41 6.07
CA GLU A 71 10.06 -22.77 6.58
C GLU A 71 10.39 -22.00 7.87
N ALA A 72 10.04 -20.73 7.95
CA ALA A 72 10.33 -19.93 9.14
C ALA A 72 9.37 -20.23 10.31
N ASN A 73 8.27 -20.94 10.07
CA ASN A 73 7.16 -21.11 11.02
C ASN A 73 6.79 -19.76 11.70
N ARG A 74 6.90 -18.67 10.95
CA ARG A 74 6.68 -17.30 11.42
C ARG A 74 5.60 -16.64 10.58
N GLN A 75 4.86 -15.76 11.22
CA GLN A 75 3.91 -14.89 10.51
C GLN A 75 4.71 -13.96 9.58
N VAL A 76 4.30 -13.91 8.31
CA VAL A 76 4.82 -12.90 7.38
C VAL A 76 4.19 -11.55 7.75
N PRO A 77 4.95 -10.45 7.73
CA PRO A 77 4.41 -9.11 7.95
C PRO A 77 3.21 -8.83 7.04
N LEU A 78 2.30 -8.01 7.55
CA LEU A 78 1.14 -7.54 6.78
C LEU A 78 1.63 -6.88 5.49
N SER A 79 1.08 -7.28 4.35
CA SER A 79 1.36 -6.66 3.07
C SER A 79 0.11 -5.98 2.52
N LEU A 80 0.27 -4.75 2.01
CA LEU A 80 -0.78 -4.03 1.34
C LEU A 80 -0.89 -4.50 -0.12
N LYS A 81 -2.11 -4.81 -0.53
CA LYS A 81 -2.44 -5.12 -1.93
C LYS A 81 -3.58 -4.24 -2.42
N ILE A 82 -3.46 -3.82 -3.68
CA ILE A 82 -4.55 -3.15 -4.40
C ILE A 82 -5.10 -4.15 -5.40
N ILE A 83 -6.39 -4.41 -5.31
CA ILE A 83 -7.11 -5.24 -6.26
C ILE A 83 -8.12 -4.34 -6.96
N ARG A 84 -8.05 -4.27 -8.29
CA ARG A 84 -9.00 -3.49 -9.08
C ARG A 84 -10.16 -4.37 -9.50
N HIS A 85 -11.36 -3.94 -9.16
CA HIS A 85 -12.60 -4.56 -9.59
C HIS A 85 -13.57 -3.51 -10.08
N ASP A 86 -14.14 -3.69 -11.29
CA ASP A 86 -15.08 -2.76 -11.94
C ASP A 86 -14.60 -1.30 -11.97
N GLY A 87 -13.29 -1.12 -12.17
CA GLY A 87 -12.66 0.20 -12.20
C GLY A 87 -12.48 0.85 -10.82
N VAL A 88 -12.84 0.15 -9.74
CA VAL A 88 -12.63 0.58 -8.36
C VAL A 88 -11.42 -0.14 -7.79
N ASP A 89 -10.54 0.62 -7.12
CA ASP A 89 -9.40 0.06 -6.42
C ASP A 89 -9.80 -0.28 -4.97
N CYS A 90 -9.72 -1.56 -4.63
CA CYS A 90 -9.92 -2.07 -3.29
C CYS A 90 -8.57 -2.32 -2.62
N PHE A 91 -8.45 -1.97 -1.36
CA PHE A 91 -7.22 -2.05 -0.59
C PHE A 91 -7.32 -3.14 0.46
N PHE A 92 -6.47 -4.13 0.35
CA PHE A 92 -6.44 -5.28 1.26
C PHE A 92 -5.12 -5.35 2.01
N LEU A 93 -5.20 -5.57 3.32
CA LEU A 93 -4.07 -6.06 4.08
C LEU A 93 -4.12 -7.57 4.10
N ILE A 94 -3.01 -8.20 3.71
CA ILE A 94 -2.91 -9.65 3.63
C ILE A 94 -1.91 -10.13 4.67
N LYS A 95 -2.32 -11.10 5.49
CA LYS A 95 -1.49 -11.76 6.49
C LYS A 95 -1.41 -13.25 6.18
N LEU A 96 -0.20 -13.78 6.15
CA LEU A 96 0.05 -15.21 6.00
C LEU A 96 0.37 -15.80 7.37
N VAL A 97 -0.32 -16.87 7.74
CA VAL A 97 -0.16 -17.57 9.01
C VAL A 97 0.07 -19.05 8.74
N PRO A 98 1.21 -19.63 9.09
CA PRO A 98 1.43 -21.06 8.94
C PRO A 98 0.48 -21.82 9.87
N LEU A 99 -0.14 -22.87 9.37
CA LEU A 99 -0.93 -23.81 10.15
C LEU A 99 -0.13 -25.09 10.27
N VAL A 100 0.35 -25.39 11.46
CA VAL A 100 1.11 -26.62 11.75
C VAL A 100 0.16 -27.62 12.36
N ASP A 101 -0.01 -28.75 11.70
CA ASP A 101 -0.71 -29.87 12.29
C ASP A 101 0.16 -30.53 13.39
N ARG A 102 -0.50 -31.08 14.42
CA ARG A 102 0.19 -31.75 15.54
C ARG A 102 1.10 -32.90 15.11
N ASN A 103 0.87 -33.45 13.94
CA ASN A 103 1.63 -34.56 13.37
C ASN A 103 2.72 -34.12 12.38
N GLY A 104 2.87 -32.83 12.08
CA GLY A 104 3.90 -32.30 11.17
C GLY A 104 3.74 -32.71 9.70
N ALA A 105 2.61 -33.34 9.33
CA ALA A 105 2.43 -33.96 8.01
C ALA A 105 1.80 -33.06 6.96
N ASP A 106 1.05 -32.02 7.38
CA ASP A 106 0.30 -31.14 6.47
C ASP A 106 0.68 -29.66 6.72
N GLU A 107 1.56 -29.14 5.88
CA GLU A 107 1.96 -27.73 5.92
C GLU A 107 0.93 -26.87 5.20
N LYS A 108 -0.08 -26.40 5.93
CA LYS A 108 -1.09 -25.47 5.42
C LYS A 108 -0.73 -24.03 5.72
N VAL A 109 -1.23 -23.11 4.90
CA VAL A 109 -1.10 -21.66 5.14
C VAL A 109 -2.49 -21.06 5.18
N CYS A 110 -2.79 -20.33 6.26
CA CYS A 110 -3.96 -19.50 6.34
C CYS A 110 -3.63 -18.10 5.81
N VAL A 111 -4.40 -17.65 4.83
CA VAL A 111 -4.31 -16.30 4.26
C VAL A 111 -5.49 -15.49 4.77
N LEU A 112 -5.20 -14.40 5.47
CA LEU A 112 -6.20 -13.48 6.01
C LEU A 112 -6.22 -12.21 5.16
N PHE A 113 -7.41 -11.84 4.69
CA PHE A 113 -7.66 -10.63 3.91
C PHE A 113 -8.48 -9.63 4.73
N TYR A 114 -7.92 -8.48 5.03
CA TYR A 114 -8.64 -7.40 5.70
C TYR A 114 -8.94 -6.29 4.67
N ASP A 115 -10.22 -6.07 4.37
CA ASP A 115 -10.62 -4.96 3.51
C ASP A 115 -10.54 -3.65 4.27
N ILE A 116 -9.53 -2.84 3.95
CA ILE A 116 -9.32 -1.53 4.57
C ILE A 116 -9.80 -0.39 3.67
N THR A 117 -10.37 -0.69 2.51
CA THR A 117 -10.86 0.30 1.55
C THR A 117 -11.73 1.38 2.22
N PRO A 118 -12.73 1.04 3.06
CA PRO A 118 -13.60 2.04 3.69
C PRO A 118 -12.88 3.02 4.60
N PHE A 119 -11.68 2.66 5.08
CA PHE A 119 -10.91 3.49 6.03
C PHE A 119 -9.88 4.38 5.36
N ILE A 120 -9.51 4.10 4.12
CA ILE A 120 -8.44 4.80 3.42
C ILE A 120 -8.87 5.47 2.13
N SER A 121 -10.04 5.13 1.61
CA SER A 121 -10.52 5.68 0.34
C SER A 121 -11.96 6.17 0.47
N ALA A 122 -12.21 7.39 -0.01
CA ALA A 122 -13.55 7.93 -0.20
C ALA A 122 -13.62 8.52 -1.61
N GLU A 123 -14.68 8.23 -2.35
CA GLU A 123 -14.89 8.74 -3.72
C GLU A 123 -13.66 8.63 -4.65
N ARG A 124 -12.90 7.53 -4.54
CA ARG A 124 -11.63 7.26 -5.24
C ARG A 124 -10.43 8.10 -4.78
N LYS A 125 -10.57 8.96 -3.77
CA LYS A 125 -9.47 9.72 -3.17
C LYS A 125 -8.95 9.02 -1.91
N LEU A 126 -7.63 9.06 -1.68
CA LEU A 126 -7.04 8.60 -0.42
C LEU A 126 -7.30 9.65 0.66
N THR A 127 -8.06 9.28 1.67
CA THR A 127 -8.24 10.07 2.90
C THR A 127 -7.20 9.71 3.95
N ARG A 128 -6.55 8.56 3.77
CA ARG A 128 -5.42 8.09 4.56
C ARG A 128 -4.44 7.36 3.65
N VAL A 129 -3.16 7.57 3.86
CA VAL A 129 -2.09 6.86 3.14
C VAL A 129 -1.51 5.79 4.05
N PRO A 130 -1.69 4.50 3.71
CA PRO A 130 -1.12 3.42 4.51
C PRO A 130 0.39 3.34 4.29
N VAL A 131 1.14 3.29 5.39
CA VAL A 131 2.61 3.24 5.41
C VAL A 131 3.09 2.26 6.46
N THR A 132 4.32 1.78 6.31
CA THR A 132 4.96 0.87 7.27
C THR A 132 6.15 1.52 7.97
N ALA A 133 6.31 1.22 9.26
CA ALA A 133 7.47 1.56 10.06
C ALA A 133 7.82 0.36 10.95
N GLY A 134 8.85 -0.40 10.56
CA GLY A 134 9.11 -1.71 11.15
C GLY A 134 7.94 -2.66 10.91
N ASP A 135 7.41 -3.26 11.96
CA ASP A 135 6.27 -4.18 11.92
C ASP A 135 4.90 -3.49 12.06
N GLU A 136 4.89 -2.15 12.15
CA GLU A 136 3.67 -1.38 12.34
C GLU A 136 3.19 -0.75 11.02
N ILE A 137 1.86 -0.74 10.82
CA ILE A 137 1.20 -0.01 9.74
C ILE A 137 0.57 1.25 10.33
N HIS A 138 0.87 2.38 9.73
CA HIS A 138 0.31 3.69 10.07
C HIS A 138 -0.58 4.19 8.94
N LEU A 139 -1.63 4.93 9.27
CA LEU A 139 -2.54 5.58 8.33
C LEU A 139 -2.33 7.10 8.40
N LEU A 140 -1.44 7.62 7.57
CA LEU A 140 -1.12 9.06 7.53
C LEU A 140 -2.24 9.85 6.87
N LYS A 141 -2.57 11.02 7.43
CA LYS A 141 -3.39 12.00 6.71
C LYS A 141 -2.55 12.66 5.61
N PRO A 142 -3.14 13.00 4.45
CA PRO A 142 -2.40 13.71 3.41
C PRO A 142 -1.70 14.99 3.89
N GLU A 143 -2.30 15.72 4.83
CA GLU A 143 -1.76 16.96 5.39
C GLU A 143 -0.49 16.76 6.23
N GLU A 144 -0.26 15.54 6.75
CA GLU A 144 0.94 15.19 7.51
C GLU A 144 2.14 14.95 6.58
N ILE A 145 1.88 14.73 5.29
CA ILE A 145 2.91 14.39 4.30
C ILE A 145 3.53 15.67 3.75
N VAL A 146 4.86 15.75 3.81
CA VAL A 146 5.65 16.86 3.25
C VAL A 146 5.98 16.59 1.79
N TYR A 147 6.53 15.42 1.49
CA TYR A 147 6.79 14.97 0.13
C TYR A 147 6.89 13.45 0.06
N LEU A 148 6.80 12.93 -1.17
CA LEU A 148 6.97 11.51 -1.47
C LEU A 148 8.09 11.34 -2.51
N LYS A 149 8.82 10.24 -2.37
CA LYS A 149 9.91 9.86 -3.28
C LYS A 149 9.64 8.46 -3.83
N ALA A 150 9.84 8.28 -5.14
CA ALA A 150 9.80 6.95 -5.75
C ALA A 150 10.96 6.07 -5.24
N ASP A 151 10.67 4.81 -4.95
CA ASP A 151 11.63 3.80 -4.56
C ASP A 151 11.31 2.49 -5.31
N ASN A 152 11.78 2.38 -6.56
CA ASN A 152 11.43 1.31 -7.49
C ASN A 152 9.90 1.19 -7.72
N ILE A 153 9.32 0.07 -7.32
CA ILE A 153 7.87 -0.19 -7.38
C ILE A 153 7.13 0.35 -6.14
N TYR A 154 7.84 0.85 -5.14
CA TYR A 154 7.36 1.37 -3.87
C TYR A 154 7.51 2.90 -3.79
N SER A 155 7.14 3.47 -2.66
CA SER A 155 7.40 4.88 -2.35
C SER A 155 7.90 5.05 -0.93
N ARG A 156 8.67 6.11 -0.72
CA ARG A 156 9.03 6.63 0.60
C ARG A 156 8.23 7.89 0.85
N ILE A 157 7.65 7.99 2.03
CA ILE A 157 6.82 9.10 2.45
C ILE A 157 7.50 9.82 3.59
N PHE A 158 7.65 11.12 3.44
CA PHE A 158 8.34 11.98 4.40
C PHE A 158 7.33 12.90 5.08
N THR A 159 7.30 12.85 6.40
CA THR A 159 6.56 13.76 7.28
C THR A 159 7.54 14.74 7.93
N GLU A 160 7.07 15.57 8.83
CA GLU A 160 7.95 16.49 9.60
C GLU A 160 8.95 15.70 10.47
N ASP A 161 8.54 14.56 11.02
CA ASP A 161 9.30 13.87 12.08
C ASP A 161 10.08 12.67 11.57
N ARG A 162 9.59 11.99 10.54
CA ARG A 162 10.17 10.71 10.09
C ARG A 162 9.86 10.34 8.65
N GLU A 163 10.54 9.31 8.20
CA GLU A 163 10.35 8.65 6.91
C GLU A 163 9.60 7.34 7.11
N TYR A 164 8.73 7.01 6.13
CA TYR A 164 7.97 5.77 6.09
C TYR A 164 8.14 5.06 4.76
N HIS A 165 8.04 3.74 4.78
CA HIS A 165 7.88 2.94 3.57
C HIS A 165 6.40 2.83 3.20
N CYS A 166 6.10 2.86 1.89
CA CYS A 166 4.76 2.65 1.37
C CYS A 166 4.79 1.65 0.22
N ASP A 167 3.98 0.61 0.31
CA ASP A 167 3.89 -0.44 -0.69
C ASP A 167 3.25 0.01 -2.02
N LEU A 168 2.69 1.22 -2.04
CA LEU A 168 2.15 1.83 -3.26
C LEU A 168 3.24 2.52 -4.05
N SER A 169 3.21 2.37 -5.38
CA SER A 169 4.08 3.18 -6.24
C SER A 169 3.67 4.65 -6.21
N LEU A 170 4.63 5.54 -6.46
CA LEU A 170 4.40 6.98 -6.47
C LEU A 170 3.28 7.39 -7.46
N GLY A 171 3.21 6.74 -8.63
CA GLY A 171 2.14 6.99 -9.60
C GLY A 171 0.77 6.48 -9.15
N ALA A 172 0.72 5.40 -8.36
CA ALA A 172 -0.50 4.88 -7.79
C ALA A 172 -1.07 5.82 -6.70
N ILE A 173 -0.20 6.41 -5.90
CA ILE A 173 -0.58 7.39 -4.87
C ILE A 173 -1.01 8.71 -5.51
N GLU A 174 -0.23 9.25 -6.47
CA GLU A 174 -0.52 10.51 -7.18
C GLU A 174 -1.93 10.56 -7.76
N LYS A 175 -2.39 9.45 -8.36
CA LYS A 175 -3.74 9.37 -8.96
C LYS A 175 -4.87 9.49 -7.95
N ARG A 176 -4.60 9.27 -6.66
CA ARG A 176 -5.59 9.18 -5.59
C ARG A 176 -5.46 10.29 -4.54
N LEU A 177 -4.33 10.98 -4.50
CA LEU A 177 -4.17 12.17 -3.66
C LEU A 177 -4.87 13.38 -4.28
N ASP A 178 -5.18 14.35 -3.46
CA ASP A 178 -5.76 15.60 -3.91
C ASP A 178 -4.75 16.40 -4.71
N ARG A 179 -5.11 16.77 -5.94
CA ARG A 179 -4.26 17.54 -6.84
C ARG A 179 -4.08 18.99 -6.38
N GLU A 180 -4.99 19.52 -5.60
CA GLU A 180 -4.85 20.85 -5.00
C GLU A 180 -3.80 20.87 -3.88
N LEU A 181 -3.53 19.69 -3.30
CA LEU A 181 -2.56 19.56 -2.21
C LEU A 181 -1.20 19.02 -2.69
N PHE A 182 -1.18 18.17 -3.73
CA PHE A 182 0.03 17.51 -4.20
C PHE A 182 0.31 17.75 -5.67
N TYR A 183 1.57 18.08 -5.98
CA TYR A 183 2.04 18.27 -7.35
C TYR A 183 3.26 17.41 -7.66
N ARG A 184 3.27 16.77 -8.84
CA ARG A 184 4.39 15.95 -9.32
C ARG A 184 5.45 16.84 -9.95
N ILE A 185 6.47 17.20 -9.17
CA ILE A 185 7.57 18.08 -9.61
C ILE A 185 8.65 17.35 -10.43
N HIS A 186 8.80 16.03 -10.22
CA HIS A 186 9.82 15.21 -10.87
C HIS A 186 9.31 13.77 -11.07
N ARG A 187 9.90 13.01 -12.01
CA ARG A 187 9.56 11.58 -12.16
C ARG A 187 9.65 10.78 -10.86
N SER A 188 10.50 11.22 -9.94
CA SER A 188 10.72 10.56 -8.65
C SER A 188 10.20 11.34 -7.45
N TYR A 189 9.58 12.52 -7.62
CA TYR A 189 9.13 13.33 -6.49
C TYR A 189 7.74 13.91 -6.69
N LEU A 190 6.92 13.74 -5.65
CA LEU A 190 5.60 14.36 -5.48
C LEU A 190 5.67 15.21 -4.20
N VAL A 191 5.35 16.49 -4.27
CA VAL A 191 5.47 17.42 -3.16
C VAL A 191 4.09 17.90 -2.71
N ASN A 192 3.92 18.08 -1.41
CA ASN A 192 2.79 18.81 -0.85
C ASN A 192 3.04 20.30 -1.06
N ILE A 193 2.18 20.95 -1.85
CA ILE A 193 2.31 22.32 -2.28
C ILE A 193 2.34 23.27 -1.06
N SER A 194 1.52 22.98 -0.03
CA SER A 194 1.44 23.79 1.18
C SER A 194 2.73 23.77 2.04
N ARG A 195 3.60 22.79 1.80
CA ARG A 195 4.88 22.60 2.50
C ARG A 195 6.07 23.18 1.75
N VAL A 196 5.87 23.71 0.54
CA VAL A 196 6.93 24.37 -0.23
C VAL A 196 7.25 25.73 0.38
N ARG A 197 8.53 25.95 0.71
CA ARG A 197 9.02 27.18 1.31
C ARG A 197 9.66 28.12 0.30
N LYS A 198 10.39 27.54 -0.67
CA LYS A 198 11.17 28.33 -1.62
C LYS A 198 11.30 27.60 -2.95
N VAL A 199 11.32 28.32 -4.06
CA VAL A 199 11.64 27.81 -5.38
C VAL A 199 12.85 28.56 -5.94
N GLN A 200 13.87 27.83 -6.37
CA GLN A 200 15.07 28.35 -7.03
C GLN A 200 14.95 28.07 -8.53
N ARG A 201 14.58 29.07 -9.31
CA ARG A 201 14.32 28.94 -10.76
C ARG A 201 15.56 28.57 -11.55
N ASP A 202 16.71 29.17 -11.20
CA ASP A 202 18.03 28.95 -11.82
C ASP A 202 18.51 27.50 -11.67
N ARG A 203 18.21 26.86 -10.55
CA ARG A 203 18.60 25.50 -10.24
C ARG A 203 17.51 24.47 -10.53
N SER A 204 16.30 24.91 -10.86
CA SER A 204 15.12 24.04 -11.00
C SER A 204 14.93 23.16 -9.75
N GLU A 205 14.90 23.78 -8.58
CA GLU A 205 14.72 23.13 -7.28
C GLU A 205 13.65 23.85 -6.45
N CYS A 206 12.95 23.09 -5.60
CA CYS A 206 12.19 23.68 -4.50
C CYS A 206 12.70 23.15 -3.16
N SER A 207 12.49 23.92 -2.11
CA SER A 207 12.79 23.48 -0.75
C SER A 207 11.52 23.27 0.06
N VAL A 208 11.55 22.22 0.87
CA VAL A 208 10.56 21.88 1.87
C VAL A 208 11.24 21.73 3.22
N GLU A 209 10.48 21.91 4.29
CA GLU A 209 10.99 21.77 5.65
C GLU A 209 10.49 20.47 6.26
N THR A 210 11.43 19.67 6.80
CA THR A 210 11.14 18.45 7.54
C THR A 210 11.82 18.53 8.90
N GLY A 211 11.04 18.60 9.97
CA GLY A 211 11.58 18.75 11.31
C GLY A 211 12.52 19.96 11.44
N LYS A 212 13.83 19.71 11.60
CA LYS A 212 14.86 20.76 11.74
C LYS A 212 15.68 21.01 10.47
N SER A 213 15.34 20.36 9.35
CA SER A 213 16.16 20.36 8.14
C SER A 213 15.37 20.90 6.93
N GLU A 214 16.01 21.77 6.17
CA GLU A 214 15.54 22.16 4.84
C GLU A 214 16.01 21.14 3.81
N ILE A 215 15.07 20.53 3.09
CA ILE A 215 15.35 19.54 2.04
C ILE A 215 15.11 20.18 0.68
N ARG A 216 16.07 20.04 -0.24
CA ARG A 216 15.95 20.49 -1.63
C ARG A 216 15.50 19.35 -2.51
N LEU A 217 14.46 19.59 -3.29
CA LEU A 217 13.86 18.64 -4.20
C LEU A 217 14.02 19.12 -5.64
N PRO A 218 14.49 18.27 -6.58
CA PRO A 218 14.65 18.64 -7.96
C PRO A 218 13.30 18.79 -8.66
N ILE A 219 13.16 19.82 -9.50
CA ILE A 219 12.02 20.02 -10.38
C ILE A 219 12.45 19.68 -11.80
N SER A 220 11.69 18.85 -12.53
CA SER A 220 11.95 18.63 -13.96
C SER A 220 11.79 19.93 -14.73
N ARG A 221 12.69 20.22 -15.65
CA ARG A 221 12.66 21.46 -16.46
C ARG A 221 11.30 21.68 -17.14
N SER A 222 10.72 20.61 -17.67
CA SER A 222 9.40 20.64 -18.31
C SER A 222 8.24 20.90 -17.34
N LYS A 223 8.45 20.72 -16.02
CA LYS A 223 7.45 20.91 -14.97
C LYS A 223 7.58 22.26 -14.24
N LEU A 224 8.70 22.94 -14.39
CA LEU A 224 9.00 24.12 -13.60
C LEU A 224 7.97 25.24 -13.82
N GLN A 225 7.63 25.52 -15.07
CA GLN A 225 6.69 26.61 -15.39
C GLN A 225 5.29 26.31 -14.86
N ASP A 226 4.80 25.09 -15.10
CA ASP A 226 3.48 24.65 -14.62
C ASP A 226 3.42 24.66 -13.10
N PHE A 227 4.50 24.21 -12.45
CA PHE A 227 4.59 24.22 -10.98
C PHE A 227 4.55 25.63 -10.40
N LEU A 228 5.21 26.61 -11.04
CA LEU A 228 5.18 27.99 -10.61
C LEU A 228 3.74 28.56 -10.69
N VAL A 229 3.01 28.23 -11.73
CA VAL A 229 1.59 28.61 -11.86
C VAL A 229 0.76 27.97 -10.75
N GLU A 230 0.96 26.70 -10.48
CA GLU A 230 0.22 25.94 -9.46
C GLU A 230 0.37 26.53 -8.06
N ILE A 231 1.58 27.01 -7.73
CA ILE A 231 1.85 27.69 -6.42
C ILE A 231 1.57 29.18 -6.43
N GLY A 232 0.91 29.71 -7.48
CA GLY A 232 0.52 31.13 -7.60
C GLY A 232 1.65 32.09 -7.96
N LEU A 233 2.79 31.60 -8.45
CA LEU A 233 3.92 32.40 -8.93
C LEU A 233 3.91 32.44 -10.46
N LYS A 234 3.55 33.58 -11.03
CA LYS A 234 3.59 33.83 -12.48
C LYS A 234 4.99 34.20 -12.96
#